data_b8d9f8f94646625bfefbd38c65dedc3b
#
_entry.id   b8d9f8f94646625bfefbd38c65dedc3b
#
_cell.length_a   1.000
_cell.length_b   1.000
_cell.length_c   1.000
_cell.angle_alpha   90.00
_cell.angle_beta   90.00
_cell.angle_gamma   90.00
#
_symmetry.space_group_name_H-M   'P 1'
#
loop_
_entity.id
_entity.type
_entity.pdbx_description
1 polymer ?
#
loop_
_entity_poly.entity_id
_entity_poly.type
_entity_poly.pdbx_seq_one_letter_code
_entity_poly.pdbx_strand_id
1 'polypeptide(L)'
;MENACEKAQHTLTKGERKKTLKYYPLLTICGNADNYVLLKQRRLTKDEKRKLSLMSAMATLFDDLLDEEGWNKEKVKKSFGEGKALEEKSSKAQLLYYLEEEFKKLDIPSDYNSALENALQAQYDSLQQVNSNLSKEETLTLSRNKNGKTSLLVNSLIDGTWNANEKKIIYQSGVLGQLMNDIFDTYKDHKEGIYTIMSKISSVKELEEIYWNELNLLFNSLAKTALSKKQQYYLVRRLAPIFAFGLVGIDRLFELENKYGSVDKFSSLKREELLFDMAKWDNRFLYVKKMEEIAGRF
;
A
#
# COMPACT_ATOMS: atom_id res chain seq x y z
N MET A 1 -21.69 0.58 7.46
CA MET A 1 -20.98 1.71 8.10
C MET A 1 -21.89 2.48 9.06
N GLU A 2 -23.00 3.09 8.63
CA GLU A 2 -23.88 3.91 9.50
C GLU A 2 -24.34 3.15 10.76
N ASN A 3 -24.93 1.97 10.60
CA ASN A 3 -25.34 1.13 11.75
C ASN A 3 -24.18 0.78 12.70
N ALA A 4 -22.96 0.55 12.18
CA ALA A 4 -21.79 0.27 13.01
C ALA A 4 -21.33 1.54 13.77
N CYS A 5 -21.39 2.70 13.13
CA CYS A 5 -21.11 4.00 13.78
C CYS A 5 -22.09 4.29 14.91
N GLU A 6 -23.39 4.04 14.71
CA GLU A 6 -24.42 4.21 15.75
C GLU A 6 -24.14 3.30 16.95
N LYS A 7 -23.86 2.01 16.72
CA LYS A 7 -23.55 1.05 17.79
C LYS A 7 -22.29 1.42 18.58
N ALA A 8 -21.26 1.91 17.88
CA ALA A 8 -20.01 2.34 18.48
C ALA A 8 -20.08 3.76 19.09
N GLN A 9 -21.21 4.46 18.95
CA GLN A 9 -21.35 5.88 19.30
C GLN A 9 -20.23 6.74 18.73
N HIS A 10 -19.75 6.38 17.51
CA HIS A 10 -18.67 7.04 16.81
C HIS A 10 -19.20 7.88 15.65
N THR A 11 -18.88 9.17 15.64
CA THR A 11 -19.19 10.07 14.53
C THR A 11 -17.93 10.30 13.71
N LEU A 12 -17.91 9.80 12.47
CA LEU A 12 -16.80 10.03 11.57
C LEU A 12 -16.63 11.52 11.27
N THR A 13 -15.47 12.07 11.57
CA THR A 13 -15.07 13.41 11.15
C THR A 13 -15.05 13.50 9.62
N LYS A 14 -14.99 14.72 9.06
CA LYS A 14 -14.89 14.92 7.61
C LYS A 14 -13.63 14.24 7.03
N GLY A 15 -12.52 14.26 7.77
CA GLY A 15 -11.25 13.61 7.39
C GLY A 15 -11.39 12.10 7.37
N GLU A 16 -11.85 11.49 8.46
CA GLU A 16 -12.08 10.05 8.58
C GLU A 16 -13.07 9.55 7.53
N ARG A 17 -14.17 10.27 7.30
CA ARG A 17 -15.16 9.93 6.25
C ARG A 17 -14.53 9.93 4.86
N LYS A 18 -13.67 10.92 4.54
CA LYS A 18 -12.95 10.97 3.25
C LYS A 18 -11.96 9.80 3.15
N LYS A 19 -11.20 9.53 4.20
CA LYS A 19 -10.18 8.48 4.27
C LYS A 19 -10.86 7.10 4.12
N THR A 20 -11.83 6.80 4.98
CA THR A 20 -12.47 5.48 5.12
C THR A 20 -13.46 5.13 3.99
N LEU A 21 -14.24 6.10 3.49
CA LEU A 21 -15.31 5.83 2.52
C LEU A 21 -14.95 6.16 1.08
N LYS A 22 -13.84 6.88 0.84
CA LYS A 22 -13.45 7.28 -0.52
C LYS A 22 -12.02 6.86 -0.86
N TYR A 23 -11.04 7.33 -0.10
CA TYR A 23 -9.63 7.19 -0.47
C TYR A 23 -9.16 5.73 -0.41
N TYR A 24 -9.27 5.08 0.75
CA TYR A 24 -8.83 3.69 0.91
C TYR A 24 -9.63 2.70 0.05
N PRO A 25 -10.98 2.77 -0.05
CA PRO A 25 -11.72 1.91 -0.97
C PRO A 25 -11.34 2.11 -2.43
N LEU A 26 -11.03 3.34 -2.86
CA LEU A 26 -10.55 3.61 -4.22
C LEU A 26 -9.21 2.91 -4.48
N LEU A 27 -8.25 3.04 -3.56
CA LEU A 27 -6.95 2.37 -3.67
C LEU A 27 -7.09 0.84 -3.62
N THR A 28 -7.87 0.32 -2.67
CA THR A 28 -8.03 -1.12 -2.46
C THR A 28 -8.75 -1.78 -3.65
N ILE A 29 -9.83 -1.17 -4.13
CA ILE A 29 -10.65 -1.77 -5.19
C ILE A 29 -10.08 -1.40 -6.56
N CYS A 30 -10.02 -0.12 -6.92
CA CYS A 30 -9.65 0.31 -8.27
C CYS A 30 -8.13 0.28 -8.49
N GLY A 31 -7.34 0.63 -7.47
CA GLY A 31 -5.88 0.63 -7.56
C GLY A 31 -5.26 -0.76 -7.44
N ASN A 32 -5.94 -1.70 -6.76
CA ASN A 32 -5.41 -3.03 -6.49
C ASN A 32 -6.33 -4.13 -7.07
N ALA A 33 -7.38 -4.52 -6.37
CA ALA A 33 -8.16 -5.72 -6.64
C ALA A 33 -8.75 -5.80 -8.08
N ASP A 34 -9.28 -4.70 -8.62
CA ASP A 34 -9.88 -4.64 -9.96
C ASP A 34 -8.83 -4.79 -11.10
N ASN A 35 -7.55 -4.59 -10.78
CA ASN A 35 -6.46 -4.89 -11.70
C ASN A 35 -6.09 -6.38 -11.67
N TYR A 36 -5.96 -6.98 -10.49
CA TYR A 36 -5.47 -8.36 -10.40
C TYR A 36 -6.54 -9.42 -10.65
N VAL A 37 -7.83 -9.12 -10.44
CA VAL A 37 -8.91 -10.03 -10.86
C VAL A 37 -8.87 -10.31 -12.38
N LEU A 38 -8.25 -9.44 -13.17
CA LEU A 38 -8.03 -9.67 -14.61
C LEU A 38 -7.11 -10.88 -14.89
N LEU A 39 -6.24 -11.26 -13.95
CA LEU A 39 -5.48 -12.52 -14.02
C LEU A 39 -6.42 -13.73 -14.06
N LYS A 40 -7.63 -13.60 -13.50
CA LYS A 40 -8.72 -14.59 -13.56
C LYS A 40 -9.63 -14.39 -14.78
N GLN A 41 -9.31 -13.49 -15.71
CA GLN A 41 -10.06 -13.17 -16.93
C GLN A 41 -11.54 -12.79 -16.66
N ARG A 42 -11.81 -12.16 -15.53
CA ARG A 42 -13.15 -11.74 -15.11
C ARG A 42 -13.11 -10.36 -14.42
N ARG A 43 -14.25 -9.89 -13.97
CA ARG A 43 -14.40 -8.69 -13.14
C ARG A 43 -14.72 -9.07 -11.71
N LEU A 44 -14.56 -8.13 -10.78
CA LEU A 44 -15.00 -8.27 -9.39
C LEU A 44 -16.52 -8.41 -9.31
N THR A 45 -16.98 -9.38 -8.53
CA THR A 45 -18.39 -9.53 -8.18
C THR A 45 -18.85 -8.46 -7.20
N LYS A 46 -20.17 -8.36 -6.95
CA LYS A 46 -20.71 -7.45 -5.94
C LYS A 46 -20.27 -7.85 -4.53
N ASP A 47 -20.19 -9.15 -4.26
CA ASP A 47 -19.80 -9.68 -2.94
C ASP A 47 -18.31 -9.45 -2.67
N GLU A 48 -17.44 -9.66 -3.66
CA GLU A 48 -16.01 -9.31 -3.55
C GLU A 48 -15.82 -7.82 -3.28
N LYS A 49 -16.53 -6.93 -4.00
CA LYS A 49 -16.47 -5.49 -3.75
C LYS A 49 -16.96 -5.14 -2.34
N ARG A 50 -17.97 -5.83 -1.81
CA ARG A 50 -18.44 -5.64 -0.44
C ARG A 50 -17.39 -6.08 0.58
N LYS A 51 -16.78 -7.26 0.41
CA LYS A 51 -15.68 -7.76 1.25
C LYS A 51 -14.51 -6.77 1.26
N LEU A 52 -14.07 -6.33 0.09
CA LEU A 52 -12.97 -5.37 -0.08
C LEU A 52 -13.27 -4.00 0.53
N SER A 53 -14.52 -3.51 0.42
CA SER A 53 -14.91 -2.22 1.01
C SER A 53 -14.91 -2.26 2.55
N LEU A 54 -15.40 -3.35 3.15
CA LEU A 54 -15.37 -3.53 4.60
C LEU A 54 -13.94 -3.67 5.11
N MET A 55 -13.11 -4.52 4.47
CA MET A 55 -11.71 -4.67 4.82
C MET A 55 -10.95 -3.34 4.71
N SER A 56 -11.20 -2.57 3.66
CA SER A 56 -10.58 -1.25 3.48
C SER A 56 -10.95 -0.27 4.60
N ALA A 57 -12.20 -0.29 5.04
CA ALA A 57 -12.66 0.53 6.17
C ALA A 57 -12.01 0.08 7.50
N MET A 58 -11.92 -1.23 7.72
CA MET A 58 -11.26 -1.80 8.89
C MET A 58 -9.76 -1.47 8.91
N ALA A 59 -9.07 -1.61 7.78
CA ALA A 59 -7.64 -1.27 7.68
C ALA A 59 -7.38 0.21 8.04
N THR A 60 -8.25 1.13 7.60
CA THR A 60 -8.14 2.56 7.94
C THR A 60 -8.24 2.81 9.45
N LEU A 61 -9.23 2.18 10.09
CA LEU A 61 -9.42 2.31 11.55
C LEU A 61 -8.28 1.66 12.31
N PHE A 62 -7.77 0.53 11.81
CA PHE A 62 -6.65 -0.17 12.41
C PHE A 62 -5.37 0.67 12.36
N ASP A 63 -5.07 1.29 11.22
CA ASP A 63 -3.95 2.24 11.09
C ASP A 63 -4.09 3.38 12.10
N ASP A 64 -5.29 3.99 12.22
CA ASP A 64 -5.53 5.07 13.17
C ASP A 64 -5.35 4.62 14.64
N LEU A 65 -5.71 3.38 14.99
CA LEU A 65 -5.46 2.83 16.33
C LEU A 65 -3.97 2.67 16.61
N LEU A 66 -3.18 2.22 15.64
CA LEU A 66 -1.72 2.08 15.79
C LEU A 66 -1.03 3.44 15.85
N ASP A 67 -1.31 4.31 14.88
CA ASP A 67 -0.57 5.55 14.65
C ASP A 67 -1.02 6.68 15.61
N GLU A 68 -2.34 6.82 15.84
CA GLU A 68 -2.89 7.92 16.63
C GLU A 68 -3.13 7.55 18.10
N GLU A 69 -3.54 6.30 18.38
CA GLU A 69 -3.86 5.85 19.75
C GLU A 69 -2.76 4.99 20.37
N GLY A 70 -1.64 4.76 19.67
CA GLY A 70 -0.46 4.05 20.17
C GLY A 70 -0.73 2.57 20.51
N TRP A 71 -1.65 1.92 19.79
CA TRP A 71 -1.91 0.50 19.99
C TRP A 71 -0.71 -0.33 19.55
N ASN A 72 -0.45 -1.42 20.26
CA ASN A 72 0.57 -2.39 19.92
C ASN A 72 -0.03 -3.78 19.69
N LYS A 73 0.82 -4.73 19.26
CA LYS A 73 0.41 -6.11 18.97
C LYS A 73 -0.34 -6.78 20.13
N GLU A 74 0.12 -6.56 21.36
CA GLU A 74 -0.48 -7.17 22.56
C GLU A 74 -1.87 -6.62 22.81
N LYS A 75 -2.03 -5.30 22.71
CA LYS A 75 -3.32 -4.64 22.89
C LYS A 75 -4.31 -5.06 21.81
N VAL A 76 -3.88 -5.12 20.55
CA VAL A 76 -4.69 -5.62 19.44
C VAL A 76 -5.14 -7.07 19.69
N LYS A 77 -4.20 -7.96 20.07
CA LYS A 77 -4.53 -9.36 20.36
C LYS A 77 -5.52 -9.48 21.50
N LYS A 78 -5.33 -8.72 22.58
CA LYS A 78 -6.24 -8.74 23.74
C LYS A 78 -7.64 -8.22 23.37
N SER A 79 -7.72 -7.12 22.64
CA SER A 79 -9.00 -6.47 22.34
C SER A 79 -9.81 -7.28 21.29
N PHE A 80 -9.17 -7.69 20.19
CA PHE A 80 -9.87 -8.38 19.10
C PHE A 80 -9.76 -9.91 19.21
N GLY A 81 -8.59 -10.46 19.57
CA GLY A 81 -8.41 -11.90 19.72
C GLY A 81 -9.16 -12.53 20.91
N GLU A 82 -9.31 -11.78 22.02
CA GLU A 82 -10.05 -12.22 23.21
C GLU A 82 -11.48 -11.65 23.28
N GLY A 83 -11.93 -10.92 22.26
CA GLY A 83 -13.30 -10.38 22.19
C GLY A 83 -13.57 -9.20 23.15
N LYS A 84 -12.53 -8.52 23.63
CA LYS A 84 -12.63 -7.40 24.59
C LYS A 84 -12.67 -6.02 23.94
N ALA A 85 -12.82 -5.93 22.64
CA ALA A 85 -12.82 -4.66 21.91
C ALA A 85 -13.95 -3.70 22.37
N LEU A 86 -15.08 -4.23 22.83
CA LEU A 86 -16.20 -3.44 23.35
C LEU A 86 -15.93 -2.88 24.75
N GLU A 87 -14.97 -3.43 25.50
CA GLU A 87 -14.55 -2.91 26.80
C GLU A 87 -13.59 -1.72 26.67
N GLU A 88 -13.07 -1.49 25.46
CA GLU A 88 -12.17 -0.36 25.18
C GLU A 88 -12.93 0.97 25.21
N LYS A 89 -12.26 2.02 25.74
CA LYS A 89 -12.81 3.38 25.75
C LYS A 89 -12.80 4.04 24.35
N SER A 90 -12.00 3.49 23.43
CA SER A 90 -11.90 4.00 22.07
C SER A 90 -13.14 3.65 21.25
N SER A 91 -13.87 4.65 20.82
CA SER A 91 -15.01 4.47 19.91
C SER A 91 -14.56 3.97 18.52
N LYS A 92 -13.30 4.24 18.10
CA LYS A 92 -12.73 3.67 16.88
C LYS A 92 -12.54 2.15 17.02
N ALA A 93 -12.05 1.67 18.17
CA ALA A 93 -11.90 0.24 18.44
C ALA A 93 -13.26 -0.48 18.45
N GLN A 94 -14.28 0.12 19.06
CA GLN A 94 -15.66 -0.40 19.04
C GLN A 94 -16.23 -0.42 17.62
N LEU A 95 -15.99 0.64 16.82
CA LEU A 95 -16.41 0.69 15.44
C LEU A 95 -15.74 -0.41 14.60
N LEU A 96 -14.42 -0.60 14.78
CA LEU A 96 -13.68 -1.66 14.10
C LEU A 96 -14.26 -3.03 14.46
N TYR A 97 -14.57 -3.28 15.73
CA TYR A 97 -15.22 -4.53 16.18
C TYR A 97 -16.56 -4.76 15.46
N TYR A 98 -17.44 -3.76 15.39
CA TYR A 98 -18.74 -3.92 14.71
C TYR A 98 -18.58 -4.13 13.20
N LEU A 99 -17.57 -3.56 12.57
CA LEU A 99 -17.27 -3.85 11.16
C LEU A 99 -16.72 -5.27 10.97
N GLU A 100 -15.89 -5.75 11.89
CA GLU A 100 -15.40 -7.13 11.90
C GLU A 100 -16.54 -8.13 12.02
N GLU A 101 -17.51 -7.88 12.91
CA GLU A 101 -18.70 -8.71 13.04
C GLU A 101 -19.56 -8.74 11.75
N GLU A 102 -19.68 -7.61 11.05
CA GLU A 102 -20.35 -7.57 9.74
C GLU A 102 -19.52 -8.30 8.65
N PHE A 103 -18.20 -8.22 8.73
CA PHE A 103 -17.31 -8.90 7.81
C PHE A 103 -17.37 -10.42 7.99
N LYS A 104 -17.40 -10.93 9.23
CA LYS A 104 -17.53 -12.37 9.57
C LYS A 104 -18.80 -13.01 9.03
N LYS A 105 -19.84 -12.24 8.73
CA LYS A 105 -21.09 -12.76 8.13
C LYS A 105 -20.97 -13.02 6.63
N LEU A 106 -19.87 -12.60 6.00
CA LEU A 106 -19.62 -12.81 4.58
C LEU A 106 -18.94 -14.17 4.37
N ASP A 107 -19.06 -14.70 3.15
CA ASP A 107 -18.29 -15.89 2.74
C ASP A 107 -16.83 -15.50 2.49
N ILE A 108 -16.00 -15.69 3.52
CA ILE A 108 -14.59 -15.29 3.49
C ILE A 108 -13.75 -16.46 3.01
N PRO A 109 -12.92 -16.29 1.96
CA PRO A 109 -12.05 -17.35 1.45
C PRO A 109 -11.09 -17.90 2.52
N SER A 110 -10.80 -19.19 2.48
CA SER A 110 -9.96 -19.89 3.47
C SER A 110 -8.55 -19.31 3.62
N ASP A 111 -7.99 -18.77 2.54
CA ASP A 111 -6.65 -18.16 2.50
C ASP A 111 -6.56 -16.82 3.27
N TYR A 112 -7.72 -16.20 3.58
CA TYR A 112 -7.76 -14.85 4.19
C TYR A 112 -7.06 -14.79 5.54
N ASN A 113 -7.34 -15.71 6.45
CA ASN A 113 -6.78 -15.66 7.80
C ASN A 113 -5.25 -15.74 7.79
N SER A 114 -4.69 -16.65 6.98
CA SER A 114 -3.23 -16.74 6.82
C SER A 114 -2.63 -15.48 6.18
N ALA A 115 -3.31 -14.90 5.20
CA ALA A 115 -2.88 -13.64 4.58
C ALA A 115 -2.96 -12.48 5.59
N LEU A 116 -3.99 -12.43 6.45
CA LEU A 116 -4.13 -11.42 7.50
C LEU A 116 -3.01 -11.52 8.53
N GLU A 117 -2.72 -12.72 9.04
CA GLU A 117 -1.61 -12.93 9.98
C GLU A 117 -0.28 -12.47 9.40
N ASN A 118 0.00 -12.82 8.15
CA ASN A 118 1.21 -12.41 7.44
C ASN A 118 1.30 -10.88 7.24
N ALA A 119 0.19 -10.23 6.91
CA ALA A 119 0.14 -8.78 6.73
C ALA A 119 0.31 -8.03 8.06
N LEU A 120 -0.37 -8.49 9.12
CA LEU A 120 -0.22 -7.94 10.47
C LEU A 120 1.22 -8.09 10.98
N GLN A 121 1.83 -9.27 10.80
CA GLN A 121 3.23 -9.48 11.20
C GLN A 121 4.15 -8.52 10.44
N ALA A 122 3.96 -8.32 9.13
CA ALA A 122 4.77 -7.38 8.36
C ALA A 122 4.56 -5.92 8.79
N GLN A 123 3.34 -5.55 9.20
CA GLN A 123 3.07 -4.23 9.76
C GLN A 123 3.80 -4.03 11.09
N TYR A 124 3.78 -5.02 11.99
CA TYR A 124 4.55 -4.94 13.25
C TYR A 124 6.06 -4.94 13.01
N ASP A 125 6.55 -5.75 12.07
CA ASP A 125 7.98 -5.76 11.72
C ASP A 125 8.43 -4.40 11.19
N SER A 126 7.58 -3.68 10.44
CA SER A 126 7.89 -2.35 9.92
C SER A 126 8.08 -1.28 11.00
N LEU A 127 7.57 -1.49 12.22
CA LEU A 127 7.83 -0.59 13.36
C LEU A 127 9.33 -0.56 13.73
N GLN A 128 10.13 -1.55 13.31
CA GLN A 128 11.58 -1.54 13.48
C GLN A 128 12.26 -0.43 12.65
N GLN A 129 11.58 0.17 11.69
CA GLN A 129 12.10 1.27 10.87
C GLN A 129 12.43 2.55 11.67
N VAL A 130 12.13 2.61 12.96
CA VAL A 130 12.65 3.65 13.89
C VAL A 130 14.13 3.40 14.27
N ASN A 131 14.69 2.23 13.97
CA ASN A 131 16.09 1.90 14.27
C ASN A 131 17.01 2.37 13.13
N SER A 132 17.82 3.37 13.41
CA SER A 132 18.81 3.92 12.45
C SER A 132 19.90 2.93 12.02
N ASN A 133 20.13 1.85 12.80
CA ASN A 133 21.20 0.88 12.54
C ASN A 133 20.80 -0.22 11.56
N LEU A 134 19.55 -0.26 11.09
CA LEU A 134 19.16 -1.21 10.05
C LEU A 134 20.02 -1.00 8.80
N SER A 135 20.49 -2.10 8.23
CA SER A 135 21.13 -2.10 6.91
C SER A 135 20.12 -1.71 5.82
N LYS A 136 20.64 -1.33 4.66
CA LYS A 136 19.81 -1.04 3.48
C LYS A 136 18.93 -2.22 3.09
N GLU A 137 19.47 -3.44 3.10
CA GLU A 137 18.73 -4.64 2.73
C GLU A 137 17.64 -5.00 3.75
N GLU A 138 17.92 -4.84 5.04
CA GLU A 138 16.89 -5.01 6.09
C GLU A 138 15.77 -4.00 5.92
N THR A 139 16.10 -2.72 5.73
CA THR A 139 15.12 -1.65 5.49
C THR A 139 14.28 -1.94 4.26
N LEU A 140 14.90 -2.32 3.13
CA LEU A 140 14.20 -2.67 1.90
C LEU A 140 13.31 -3.90 2.08
N THR A 141 13.73 -4.88 2.86
CA THR A 141 12.94 -6.08 3.18
C THR A 141 11.70 -5.73 4.00
N LEU A 142 11.82 -4.83 4.98
CA LEU A 142 10.68 -4.35 5.76
C LEU A 142 9.68 -3.61 4.86
N SER A 143 10.13 -2.68 4.02
CA SER A 143 9.30 -1.97 3.05
C SER A 143 8.61 -2.94 2.08
N ARG A 144 9.35 -3.89 1.49
CA ARG A 144 8.79 -4.92 0.59
C ARG A 144 7.68 -5.73 1.26
N ASN A 145 7.92 -6.21 2.47
CA ASN A 145 6.97 -7.05 3.19
C ASN A 145 5.72 -6.28 3.60
N LYS A 146 5.84 -5.03 4.04
CA LYS A 146 4.72 -4.21 4.53
C LYS A 146 3.58 -4.19 3.51
N ASN A 147 3.78 -3.64 2.34
CA ASN A 147 2.72 -3.53 1.33
C ASN A 147 2.62 -4.75 0.40
N GLY A 148 3.70 -5.52 0.21
CA GLY A 148 3.64 -6.77 -0.56
C GLY A 148 2.67 -7.76 0.08
N LYS A 149 2.74 -7.97 1.40
CA LYS A 149 1.83 -8.84 2.14
C LYS A 149 0.44 -8.24 2.29
N THR A 150 0.32 -6.92 2.45
CA THR A 150 -0.98 -6.22 2.44
C THR A 150 -1.70 -6.41 1.10
N SER A 151 -0.98 -6.33 -0.03
CA SER A 151 -1.57 -6.60 -1.35
C SER A 151 -2.04 -8.05 -1.49
N LEU A 152 -1.33 -9.02 -0.94
CA LEU A 152 -1.77 -10.41 -0.88
C LEU A 152 -3.02 -10.56 -0.02
N LEU A 153 -3.10 -9.90 1.12
CA LEU A 153 -4.30 -9.88 1.98
C LEU A 153 -5.50 -9.31 1.23
N VAL A 154 -5.35 -8.18 0.56
CA VAL A 154 -6.44 -7.58 -0.25
C VAL A 154 -6.96 -8.60 -1.27
N ASN A 155 -6.06 -9.24 -2.00
CA ASN A 155 -6.44 -10.14 -3.08
C ASN A 155 -6.88 -11.53 -2.59
N SER A 156 -6.63 -11.89 -1.33
CA SER A 156 -7.18 -13.13 -0.73
C SER A 156 -8.71 -13.07 -0.58
N LEU A 157 -9.33 -11.89 -0.66
CA LEU A 157 -10.78 -11.70 -0.65
C LEU A 157 -11.45 -11.88 -2.03
N ILE A 158 -10.66 -12.08 -3.07
CA ILE A 158 -11.13 -12.39 -4.42
C ILE A 158 -11.31 -13.90 -4.53
N ASP A 159 -12.49 -14.34 -4.91
CA ASP A 159 -12.83 -15.74 -4.99
C ASP A 159 -11.97 -16.49 -6.04
N GLY A 160 -11.56 -17.69 -5.68
CA GLY A 160 -10.68 -18.55 -6.46
C GLY A 160 -9.24 -18.55 -5.94
N THR A 161 -8.50 -19.60 -6.32
CA THR A 161 -7.12 -19.80 -5.88
C THR A 161 -6.13 -18.97 -6.70
N TRP A 162 -5.16 -18.36 -6.05
CA TRP A 162 -4.03 -17.69 -6.68
C TRP A 162 -2.84 -18.65 -6.77
N ASN A 163 -2.34 -18.90 -7.98
CA ASN A 163 -1.11 -19.69 -8.14
C ASN A 163 0.13 -18.87 -7.70
N ALA A 164 1.27 -19.55 -7.54
CA ALA A 164 2.49 -18.93 -7.03
C ALA A 164 2.97 -17.74 -7.87
N ASN A 165 2.77 -17.79 -9.18
CA ASN A 165 3.20 -16.72 -10.09
C ASN A 165 2.27 -15.49 -10.01
N GLU A 166 0.95 -15.71 -9.91
CA GLU A 166 -0.03 -14.65 -9.68
C GLU A 166 0.20 -13.97 -8.32
N LYS A 167 0.48 -14.75 -7.26
CA LYS A 167 0.86 -14.21 -5.95
C LYS A 167 2.12 -13.34 -6.02
N LYS A 168 3.10 -13.70 -6.86
CA LYS A 168 4.29 -12.86 -7.08
C LYS A 168 3.94 -11.51 -7.73
N ILE A 169 3.07 -11.51 -8.74
CA ILE A 169 2.62 -10.27 -9.40
C ILE A 169 1.93 -9.34 -8.38
N ILE A 170 1.01 -9.88 -7.58
CA ILE A 170 0.28 -9.15 -6.55
C ILE A 170 1.24 -8.59 -5.50
N TYR A 171 2.14 -9.42 -4.98
CA TYR A 171 3.15 -9.02 -4.00
C TYR A 171 4.04 -7.92 -4.55
N GLN A 172 4.59 -8.09 -5.75
CA GLN A 172 5.51 -7.15 -6.39
C GLN A 172 4.87 -5.77 -6.62
N SER A 173 3.58 -5.76 -6.91
CA SER A 173 2.83 -4.52 -7.05
C SER A 173 2.67 -3.78 -5.72
N GLY A 174 2.49 -4.52 -4.62
CA GLY A 174 2.50 -3.95 -3.28
C GLY A 174 3.86 -3.35 -2.93
N VAL A 175 4.96 -4.03 -3.31
CA VAL A 175 6.33 -3.53 -3.14
C VAL A 175 6.51 -2.19 -3.86
N LEU A 176 6.12 -2.10 -5.14
CA LEU A 176 6.18 -0.85 -5.91
C LEU A 176 5.32 0.26 -5.28
N GLY A 177 4.15 -0.08 -4.75
CA GLY A 177 3.30 0.84 -4.00
C GLY A 177 3.97 1.36 -2.73
N GLN A 178 4.71 0.51 -2.00
CA GLN A 178 5.45 0.95 -0.82
C GLN A 178 6.63 1.84 -1.18
N LEU A 179 7.43 1.46 -2.18
CA LEU A 179 8.54 2.31 -2.65
C LEU A 179 8.06 3.68 -3.09
N MET A 180 6.91 3.74 -3.77
CA MET A 180 6.28 5.01 -4.14
C MET A 180 5.90 5.81 -2.88
N ASN A 181 5.32 5.18 -1.88
CA ASN A 181 4.97 5.82 -0.61
C ASN A 181 6.23 6.38 0.09
N ASP A 182 7.29 5.58 0.22
CA ASP A 182 8.56 5.98 0.82
C ASP A 182 9.16 7.21 0.10
N ILE A 183 9.03 7.29 -1.24
CA ILE A 183 9.47 8.44 -2.04
C ILE A 183 8.67 9.70 -1.70
N PHE A 184 7.34 9.61 -1.66
CA PHE A 184 6.48 10.78 -1.41
C PHE A 184 6.45 11.21 0.06
N ASP A 185 6.67 10.29 0.99
CA ASP A 185 6.67 10.56 2.42
C ASP A 185 8.07 10.89 2.98
N THR A 186 9.10 11.05 2.12
CA THR A 186 10.50 11.32 2.52
C THR A 186 10.61 12.41 3.61
N TYR A 187 9.89 13.53 3.48
CA TYR A 187 9.90 14.60 4.47
C TYR A 187 9.27 14.18 5.80
N LYS A 188 8.12 13.51 5.72
CA LYS A 188 7.36 13.06 6.89
C LYS A 188 8.15 12.01 7.66
N ASP A 189 8.64 10.99 6.96
CA ASP A 189 9.39 9.88 7.53
C ASP A 189 10.64 10.38 8.25
N HIS A 190 11.37 11.31 7.61
CA HIS A 190 12.53 11.92 8.24
C HIS A 190 12.17 12.68 9.53
N LYS A 191 11.08 13.44 9.54
CA LYS A 191 10.58 14.18 10.70
C LYS A 191 10.15 13.27 11.85
N GLU A 192 9.59 12.14 11.52
CA GLU A 192 9.10 11.14 12.47
C GLU A 192 10.20 10.14 12.89
N GLY A 193 11.42 10.27 12.36
CA GLY A 193 12.53 9.36 12.66
C GLY A 193 12.32 7.96 12.11
N ILE A 194 11.59 7.84 10.99
CA ILE A 194 11.34 6.57 10.28
C ILE A 194 12.40 6.43 9.19
N TYR A 195 13.17 5.35 9.26
CA TYR A 195 14.25 5.05 8.31
C TYR A 195 13.74 4.13 7.21
N THR A 196 13.28 4.74 6.11
CA THR A 196 12.89 4.04 4.87
C THR A 196 14.09 3.89 3.93
N ILE A 197 13.89 3.29 2.76
CA ILE A 197 14.93 3.17 1.75
C ILE A 197 15.50 4.55 1.37
N MET A 198 14.72 5.62 1.47
CA MET A 198 15.16 6.98 1.18
C MET A 198 16.31 7.46 2.08
N SER A 199 16.42 6.94 3.28
CA SER A 199 17.52 7.22 4.22
C SER A 199 18.76 6.31 4.05
N LYS A 200 18.72 5.34 3.13
CA LYS A 200 19.73 4.29 2.96
C LYS A 200 20.39 4.27 1.57
N ILE A 201 19.84 4.98 0.62
CA ILE A 201 20.43 5.13 -0.71
C ILE A 201 21.63 6.08 -0.69
N SER A 202 22.61 5.83 -1.55
CA SER A 202 23.77 6.70 -1.76
C SER A 202 23.56 7.70 -2.92
N SER A 203 22.60 7.44 -3.79
CA SER A 203 22.24 8.30 -4.93
C SER A 203 20.81 8.03 -5.38
N VAL A 204 20.20 8.99 -6.07
CA VAL A 204 18.89 8.80 -6.70
C VAL A 204 18.96 7.75 -7.81
N LYS A 205 20.13 7.59 -8.45
CA LYS A 205 20.35 6.52 -9.44
C LYS A 205 20.16 5.13 -8.86
N GLU A 206 20.64 4.90 -7.65
CA GLU A 206 20.44 3.64 -6.93
C GLU A 206 18.95 3.36 -6.66
N LEU A 207 18.19 4.39 -6.26
CA LEU A 207 16.74 4.27 -6.08
C LEU A 207 16.02 3.93 -7.39
N GLU A 208 16.41 4.57 -8.49
CA GLU A 208 15.87 4.29 -9.82
C GLU A 208 16.10 2.82 -10.20
N GLU A 209 17.32 2.30 -9.97
CA GLU A 209 17.67 0.91 -10.25
C GLU A 209 16.85 -0.08 -9.41
N ILE A 210 16.67 0.21 -8.10
CA ILE A 210 15.79 -0.57 -7.22
C ILE A 210 14.37 -0.59 -7.79
N TYR A 211 13.81 0.57 -8.14
CA TYR A 211 12.44 0.68 -8.64
C TYR A 211 12.23 -0.09 -9.95
N TRP A 212 13.15 0.05 -10.91
CA TRP A 212 13.10 -0.68 -12.18
C TRP A 212 13.30 -2.19 -12.01
N ASN A 213 14.13 -2.62 -11.07
CA ASN A 213 14.29 -4.04 -10.76
C ASN A 213 12.97 -4.65 -10.25
N GLU A 214 12.23 -3.94 -9.40
CA GLU A 214 10.92 -4.39 -8.92
C GLU A 214 9.88 -4.45 -10.06
N LEU A 215 9.86 -3.46 -10.97
CA LEU A 215 9.05 -3.48 -12.18
C LEU A 215 9.39 -4.68 -13.10
N ASN A 216 10.67 -4.95 -13.30
CA ASN A 216 11.13 -6.08 -14.11
C ASN A 216 10.72 -7.43 -13.49
N LEU A 217 10.78 -7.58 -12.17
CA LEU A 217 10.30 -8.78 -11.48
C LEU A 217 8.79 -8.99 -11.70
N LEU A 218 8.01 -7.91 -11.66
CA LEU A 218 6.58 -7.95 -11.97
C LEU A 218 6.35 -8.37 -13.43
N PHE A 219 7.03 -7.75 -14.40
CA PHE A 219 6.91 -8.05 -15.81
C PHE A 219 7.29 -9.49 -16.14
N ASN A 220 8.40 -9.97 -15.56
CA ASN A 220 8.84 -11.36 -15.71
C ASN A 220 7.81 -12.36 -15.16
N SER A 221 7.13 -12.01 -14.09
CA SER A 221 6.06 -12.83 -13.55
C SER A 221 4.80 -12.77 -14.42
N LEU A 222 4.45 -11.59 -14.93
CA LEU A 222 3.31 -11.40 -15.83
C LEU A 222 3.48 -12.15 -17.16
N ALA A 223 4.69 -12.14 -17.72
CA ALA A 223 5.01 -12.87 -18.94
C ALA A 223 4.82 -14.40 -18.83
N LYS A 224 4.84 -14.94 -17.61
CA LYS A 224 4.64 -16.37 -17.30
C LYS A 224 3.19 -16.75 -17.00
N THR A 225 2.25 -15.80 -17.09
CA THR A 225 0.82 -16.09 -16.89
C THR A 225 0.20 -16.75 -18.10
N ALA A 226 -0.96 -17.37 -17.91
CA ALA A 226 -1.77 -17.93 -19.02
C ALA A 226 -2.49 -16.85 -19.86
N LEU A 227 -2.33 -15.58 -19.54
CA LEU A 227 -2.89 -14.48 -20.30
C LEU A 227 -2.26 -14.40 -21.70
N SER A 228 -3.07 -14.07 -22.73
CA SER A 228 -2.54 -13.72 -24.04
C SER A 228 -1.67 -12.45 -23.94
N LYS A 229 -0.76 -12.25 -24.91
CA LYS A 229 0.09 -11.03 -24.97
C LYS A 229 -0.73 -9.75 -24.94
N LYS A 230 -1.89 -9.72 -25.62
CA LYS A 230 -2.81 -8.58 -25.59
C LYS A 230 -3.37 -8.32 -24.19
N GLN A 231 -3.73 -9.37 -23.45
CA GLN A 231 -4.24 -9.24 -22.09
C GLN A 231 -3.14 -8.82 -21.11
N GLN A 232 -1.93 -9.38 -21.25
CA GLN A 232 -0.75 -8.97 -20.46
C GLN A 232 -0.46 -7.48 -20.68
N TYR A 233 -0.38 -7.03 -21.93
CA TYR A 233 -0.18 -5.61 -22.27
C TYR A 233 -1.30 -4.72 -21.74
N TYR A 234 -2.56 -5.17 -21.84
CA TYR A 234 -3.69 -4.44 -21.25
C TYR A 234 -3.55 -4.26 -19.75
N LEU A 235 -3.11 -5.31 -19.02
CA LEU A 235 -2.88 -5.21 -17.59
C LEU A 235 -1.73 -4.24 -17.26
N VAL A 236 -0.63 -4.27 -18.02
CA VAL A 236 0.47 -3.31 -17.86
C VAL A 236 -0.01 -1.88 -18.07
N ARG A 237 -0.81 -1.62 -19.10
CA ARG A 237 -1.41 -0.30 -19.37
C ARG A 237 -2.32 0.19 -18.24
N ARG A 238 -2.95 -0.71 -17.51
CA ARG A 238 -3.74 -0.37 -16.31
C ARG A 238 -2.89 -0.10 -15.06
N LEU A 239 -1.76 -0.77 -14.93
CA LEU A 239 -0.84 -0.62 -13.81
C LEU A 239 0.13 0.55 -14.00
N ALA A 240 0.50 0.85 -15.24
CA ALA A 240 1.43 1.94 -15.56
C ALA A 240 1.05 3.29 -14.94
N PRO A 241 -0.23 3.74 -14.91
CA PRO A 241 -0.61 4.95 -14.20
C PRO A 241 -0.25 4.95 -12.72
N ILE A 242 -0.35 3.80 -12.05
CA ILE A 242 -0.06 3.68 -10.63
C ILE A 242 1.45 3.82 -10.40
N PHE A 243 2.25 3.05 -11.15
CA PHE A 243 3.70 3.00 -10.94
C PHE A 243 4.44 4.21 -11.51
N ALA A 244 3.86 4.90 -12.50
CA ALA A 244 4.44 6.12 -13.06
C ALA A 244 4.62 7.24 -12.01
N PHE A 245 3.78 7.29 -10.97
CA PHE A 245 3.96 8.23 -9.86
C PHE A 245 5.33 8.08 -9.19
N GLY A 246 5.76 6.85 -8.90
CA GLY A 246 7.08 6.60 -8.31
C GLY A 246 8.22 7.10 -9.20
N LEU A 247 8.15 6.86 -10.51
CA LEU A 247 9.15 7.34 -11.46
C LEU A 247 9.17 8.87 -11.61
N VAL A 248 8.00 9.53 -11.52
CA VAL A 248 7.92 11.00 -11.46
C VAL A 248 8.61 11.51 -10.20
N GLY A 249 8.37 10.85 -9.05
CA GLY A 249 9.05 11.18 -7.81
C GLY A 249 10.58 11.05 -7.94
N ILE A 250 11.06 9.96 -8.53
CA ILE A 250 12.48 9.72 -8.78
C ILE A 250 13.10 10.81 -9.67
N ASP A 251 12.45 11.19 -10.78
CA ASP A 251 12.96 12.26 -11.66
C ASP A 251 13.08 13.59 -10.89
N ARG A 252 12.11 13.90 -10.02
CA ARG A 252 12.19 15.11 -9.17
C ARG A 252 13.29 15.02 -8.12
N LEU A 253 13.54 13.85 -7.57
CA LEU A 253 14.68 13.64 -6.67
C LEU A 253 16.02 13.79 -7.41
N PHE A 254 16.13 13.41 -8.69
CA PHE A 254 17.31 13.71 -9.51
C PHE A 254 17.55 15.23 -9.66
N GLU A 255 16.49 16.01 -9.87
CA GLU A 255 16.63 17.48 -9.92
C GLU A 255 17.16 18.02 -8.59
N LEU A 256 16.67 17.49 -7.45
CA LEU A 256 17.14 17.90 -6.12
C LEU A 256 18.59 17.45 -5.86
N GLU A 257 18.95 16.22 -6.22
CA GLU A 257 20.33 15.74 -6.09
C GLU A 257 21.30 16.60 -6.91
N ASN A 258 20.95 16.93 -8.16
CA ASN A 258 21.74 17.85 -9.00
C ASN A 258 21.87 19.26 -8.39
N LYS A 259 20.79 19.75 -7.76
CA LYS A 259 20.79 21.10 -7.15
C LYS A 259 21.60 21.16 -5.86
N TYR A 260 21.54 20.11 -5.02
CA TYR A 260 22.13 20.11 -3.67
C TYR A 260 23.38 19.24 -3.55
N GLY A 261 23.72 18.46 -4.58
CA GLY A 261 24.94 17.67 -4.72
C GLY A 261 24.91 16.30 -4.05
N SER A 262 23.94 15.98 -3.20
CA SER A 262 23.85 14.68 -2.51
C SER A 262 22.44 14.41 -1.97
N VAL A 263 22.06 13.14 -1.91
CA VAL A 263 20.81 12.64 -1.27
C VAL A 263 20.80 12.90 0.24
N ASP A 264 21.96 12.96 0.91
CA ASP A 264 22.07 13.24 2.35
C ASP A 264 21.47 14.59 2.72
N LYS A 265 21.44 15.52 1.77
CA LYS A 265 20.86 16.86 1.96
C LYS A 265 19.32 16.84 2.04
N PHE A 266 18.67 15.80 1.55
CA PHE A 266 17.20 15.72 1.55
C PHE A 266 16.62 15.83 2.95
N SER A 267 17.32 15.31 3.96
CA SER A 267 16.92 15.40 5.37
C SER A 267 16.85 16.84 5.90
N SER A 268 17.57 17.79 5.29
CA SER A 268 17.61 19.20 5.67
C SER A 268 16.69 20.09 4.84
N LEU A 269 16.05 19.56 3.78
CA LEU A 269 15.17 20.33 2.91
C LEU A 269 13.83 20.62 3.58
N LYS A 270 13.22 21.72 3.15
CA LYS A 270 11.86 22.07 3.58
C LYS A 270 10.84 21.16 2.88
N ARG A 271 9.68 21.04 3.51
CA ARG A 271 8.58 20.25 2.95
C ARG A 271 8.22 20.65 1.53
N GLU A 272 8.17 21.95 1.25
CA GLU A 272 7.79 22.52 -0.06
C GLU A 272 8.76 22.13 -1.18
N GLU A 273 10.02 21.82 -0.85
CA GLU A 273 11.03 21.39 -1.82
C GLU A 273 10.92 19.91 -2.17
N LEU A 274 10.49 19.08 -1.19
CA LEU A 274 10.30 17.63 -1.35
C LEU A 274 8.90 17.26 -1.83
N LEU A 275 7.94 18.20 -1.86
CA LEU A 275 6.59 17.94 -2.36
C LEU A 275 6.57 17.97 -3.89
N PHE A 276 5.99 16.94 -4.47
CA PHE A 276 5.78 16.82 -5.92
C PHE A 276 4.34 17.22 -6.26
N ASP A 277 4.17 18.47 -6.69
CA ASP A 277 2.85 19.01 -7.01
C ASP A 277 2.37 18.50 -8.38
N MET A 278 1.52 17.48 -8.37
CA MET A 278 0.89 16.93 -9.58
C MET A 278 -0.14 17.87 -10.23
N ALA A 279 -0.44 19.03 -9.64
CA ALA A 279 -1.24 20.06 -10.30
C ALA A 279 -0.43 20.82 -11.36
N LYS A 280 0.90 20.84 -11.28
CA LYS A 280 1.77 21.47 -12.28
C LYS A 280 1.77 20.70 -13.60
N TRP A 281 1.68 21.42 -14.71
CA TRP A 281 1.63 20.83 -16.05
C TRP A 281 2.87 20.00 -16.38
N ASP A 282 4.08 20.46 -16.01
CA ASP A 282 5.33 19.73 -16.23
C ASP A 282 5.31 18.34 -15.59
N ASN A 283 4.80 18.24 -14.35
CA ASN A 283 4.67 16.96 -13.67
C ASN A 283 3.63 16.05 -14.36
N ARG A 284 2.56 16.62 -14.91
CA ARG A 284 1.56 15.85 -15.68
C ARG A 284 2.12 15.33 -17.01
N PHE A 285 2.89 16.13 -17.74
CA PHE A 285 3.56 15.66 -18.95
C PHE A 285 4.59 14.58 -18.64
N LEU A 286 5.40 14.80 -17.61
CA LEU A 286 6.36 13.80 -17.14
C LEU A 286 5.65 12.49 -16.76
N TYR A 287 4.54 12.57 -16.03
CA TYR A 287 3.72 11.43 -15.65
C TYR A 287 3.23 10.62 -16.86
N VAL A 288 2.69 11.28 -17.89
CA VAL A 288 2.26 10.60 -19.12
C VAL A 288 3.46 9.93 -19.82
N LYS A 289 4.61 10.62 -19.90
CA LYS A 289 5.85 10.04 -20.44
C LYS A 289 6.28 8.78 -19.69
N LYS A 290 6.22 8.81 -18.34
CA LYS A 290 6.57 7.63 -17.52
C LYS A 290 5.58 6.47 -17.69
N MET A 291 4.29 6.76 -17.88
CA MET A 291 3.30 5.72 -18.22
C MET A 291 3.65 5.02 -19.53
N GLU A 292 4.00 5.77 -20.58
CA GLU A 292 4.40 5.21 -21.86
C GLU A 292 5.74 4.48 -21.79
N GLU A 293 6.70 4.98 -20.98
CA GLU A 293 7.97 4.29 -20.73
C GLU A 293 7.76 2.92 -20.07
N ILE A 294 6.91 2.83 -19.04
CA ILE A 294 6.57 1.56 -18.39
C ILE A 294 5.92 0.61 -19.39
N ALA A 295 4.94 1.08 -20.17
CA ALA A 295 4.23 0.26 -21.13
C ALA A 295 5.12 -0.19 -22.30
N GLY A 296 6.09 0.62 -22.71
CA GLY A 296 7.03 0.32 -23.81
C GLY A 296 8.14 -0.65 -23.42
N ARG A 297 8.44 -0.83 -22.14
CA ARG A 297 9.46 -1.79 -21.65
C ARG A 297 8.90 -3.21 -21.46
N PHE A 298 7.59 -3.40 -21.47
CA PHE A 298 6.93 -4.70 -21.43
C PHE A 298 6.71 -5.28 -22.83
#